data_14eab81bdcffeab5c2561f7b759947d6
#
_entry.id   14eab81bdcffeab5c2561f7b759947d6
#
_cell.length_a   1.000
_cell.length_b   1.000
_cell.length_c   1.000
_cell.angle_alpha   90.00
_cell.angle_beta   90.00
_cell.angle_gamma   90.00
#
_symmetry.space_group_name_H-M   'P 1'
#
loop_
_entity.id
_entity.type
_entity.pdbx_description
1 polymer ?
#
loop_
_entity_poly.entity_id
_entity_poly.type
_entity_poly.pdbx_seq_one_letter_code
_entity_poly.pdbx_strand_id
1 'polypeptide(L)'
;MSRTLLIGDEVTLPATAGAATSLTQASVVRIVNVSAGVATVTVDTAIGAGNSVSMTLPAGTVEFLEKAHNSVIFASAANVLKASKVGFTA
;
A
#
# COMPACT_ATOMS: atom_id res chain seq x y z
N MET A 1 -10.12 -22.09 2.16
CA MET A 1 -9.76 -20.85 2.86
C MET A 1 -8.35 -20.45 2.48
N SER A 2 -8.15 -19.22 2.03
CA SER A 2 -6.82 -18.76 1.69
C SER A 2 -6.09 -18.24 2.93
N ARG A 3 -4.79 -18.40 2.92
CA ARG A 3 -3.92 -17.91 3.98
C ARG A 3 -3.00 -16.85 3.41
N THR A 4 -2.63 -15.89 4.25
CA THR A 4 -1.71 -14.84 3.86
C THR A 4 -0.27 -15.33 4.01
N LEU A 5 0.51 -15.22 2.95
CA LEU A 5 1.94 -15.51 2.96
C LEU A 5 2.68 -14.18 2.99
N LEU A 6 3.47 -13.96 4.03
CA LEU A 6 4.31 -12.77 4.12
C LEU A 6 5.55 -12.97 3.26
N ILE A 7 5.73 -12.11 2.25
CA ILE A 7 6.82 -12.23 1.28
C ILE A 7 7.92 -11.21 1.58
N GLY A 8 7.55 -10.01 2.01
CA GLY A 8 8.52 -8.96 2.30
C GLY A 8 8.27 -8.32 3.65
N ASP A 9 9.27 -7.57 4.12
CA ASP A 9 9.16 -6.85 5.38
C ASP A 9 8.10 -5.77 5.31
N GLU A 10 7.47 -5.50 6.46
CA GLU A 10 6.55 -4.39 6.57
C GLU A 10 7.33 -3.07 6.52
N VAL A 11 6.86 -2.14 5.70
CA VAL A 11 7.49 -0.82 5.56
C VAL A 11 6.44 0.26 5.77
N THR A 12 6.90 1.43 6.23
CA THR A 12 6.05 2.62 6.32
C THR A 12 5.96 3.24 4.92
N LEU A 13 4.73 3.47 4.45
CA LEU A 13 4.55 4.06 3.12
C LEU A 13 5.00 5.52 3.12
N PRO A 14 5.67 5.96 2.04
CA PRO A 14 6.03 7.37 1.88
C PRO A 14 4.80 8.25 1.76
N ALA A 15 4.94 9.52 2.10
CA ALA A 15 3.84 10.48 2.14
C ALA A 15 3.73 11.34 0.88
N THR A 16 4.61 11.13 -0.10
CA THR A 16 4.64 11.96 -1.31
C THR A 16 4.66 11.10 -2.56
N ALA A 17 4.03 11.60 -3.62
CA ALA A 17 3.99 10.91 -4.90
C ALA A 17 5.39 10.69 -5.49
N GLY A 18 6.32 11.63 -5.25
CA GLY A 18 7.68 11.52 -5.76
C GLY A 18 8.52 10.44 -5.09
N ALA A 19 8.10 9.96 -3.93
CA ALA A 19 8.77 8.89 -3.19
C ALA A 19 7.99 7.58 -3.21
N ALA A 20 6.91 7.49 -4.00
CA ALA A 20 6.07 6.30 -4.06
C ALA A 20 6.88 5.04 -4.39
N THR A 21 6.44 3.91 -3.87
CA THR A 21 7.18 2.66 -3.97
C THR A 21 6.32 1.55 -4.58
N SER A 22 6.95 0.66 -5.33
CA SER A 22 6.28 -0.55 -5.84
C SER A 22 6.21 -1.66 -4.80
N LEU A 23 6.83 -1.49 -3.65
CA LEU A 23 6.99 -2.51 -2.61
C LEU A 23 7.63 -3.78 -3.19
N THR A 24 8.79 -3.60 -3.81
CA THR A 24 9.54 -4.70 -4.43
C THR A 24 8.69 -5.41 -5.49
N GLN A 25 7.99 -4.61 -6.30
CA GLN A 25 7.14 -5.08 -7.41
C GLN A 25 6.04 -6.03 -6.93
N ALA A 26 5.42 -5.70 -5.80
CA ALA A 26 4.33 -6.51 -5.25
C ALA A 26 3.08 -6.42 -6.10
N SER A 27 2.40 -7.55 -6.28
CA SER A 27 1.07 -7.59 -6.89
C SER A 27 -0.03 -7.49 -5.87
N VAL A 28 0.19 -8.01 -4.66
CA VAL A 28 -0.74 -7.90 -3.55
C VAL A 28 0.00 -7.33 -2.35
N VAL A 29 -0.57 -6.33 -1.72
CA VAL A 29 0.00 -5.71 -0.53
C VAL A 29 -1.03 -5.72 0.58
N ARG A 30 -0.56 -5.97 1.80
CA ARG A 30 -1.38 -5.80 3.00
C ARG A 30 -1.06 -4.42 3.55
N ILE A 31 -2.08 -3.60 3.69
CA ILE A 31 -1.95 -2.23 4.17
C ILE A 31 -2.69 -2.10 5.49
N VAL A 32 -2.06 -1.48 6.48
CA VAL A 32 -2.71 -1.21 7.76
C VAL A 32 -2.58 0.29 8.08
N ASN A 33 -3.70 0.89 8.48
CA ASN A 33 -3.71 2.26 8.98
C ASN A 33 -3.38 2.22 10.47
N VAL A 34 -2.18 2.64 10.82
CA VAL A 34 -1.70 2.64 12.22
C VAL A 34 -1.92 3.99 12.91
N SER A 35 -2.53 4.94 12.23
CA SER A 35 -2.81 6.26 12.80
C SER A 35 -4.14 6.26 13.55
N ALA A 36 -4.41 7.33 14.29
CA ALA A 36 -5.66 7.50 15.03
C ALA A 36 -6.78 8.10 14.18
N GLY A 37 -6.51 8.43 12.93
CA GLY A 37 -7.47 9.05 12.02
C GLY A 37 -7.54 8.36 10.69
N VAL A 38 -8.36 8.90 9.80
CA VAL A 38 -8.50 8.40 8.43
C VAL A 38 -7.22 8.69 7.64
N ALA A 39 -6.79 7.73 6.82
CA ALA A 39 -5.68 7.91 5.90
C ALA A 39 -6.10 7.50 4.50
N THR A 40 -5.42 8.02 3.49
CA THR A 40 -5.70 7.69 2.10
C THR A 40 -4.47 7.01 1.50
N VAL A 41 -4.69 5.88 0.81
CA VAL A 41 -3.66 5.24 0.00
C VAL A 41 -3.91 5.59 -1.45
N THR A 42 -2.85 5.92 -2.17
CA THR A 42 -2.91 6.27 -3.59
C THR A 42 -2.00 5.34 -4.37
N VAL A 43 -2.51 4.85 -5.49
CA VAL A 43 -1.78 3.98 -6.43
C VAL A 43 -1.65 4.73 -7.76
N ASP A 44 -0.45 4.73 -8.32
CA ASP A 44 -0.19 5.28 -9.65
C ASP A 44 0.53 4.22 -10.49
N THR A 45 0.45 4.34 -11.81
CA THR A 45 1.13 3.42 -12.72
C THR A 45 2.64 3.57 -12.69
N ALA A 46 3.12 4.77 -12.39
CA ALA A 46 4.54 5.07 -12.19
C ALA A 46 4.65 6.41 -11.47
N ILE A 47 5.81 6.70 -10.92
CA ILE A 47 6.06 8.00 -10.27
C ILE A 47 5.81 9.11 -11.28
N GLY A 48 4.88 10.02 -10.95
CA GLY A 48 4.59 11.17 -11.78
C GLY A 48 3.78 10.89 -13.03
N ALA A 49 3.22 9.70 -13.19
CA ALA A 49 2.47 9.33 -14.41
C ALA A 49 1.13 10.04 -14.53
N GLY A 50 0.54 10.51 -13.42
CA GLY A 50 -0.73 11.22 -13.45
C GLY A 50 -1.96 10.32 -13.59
N ASN A 51 -1.82 9.02 -13.37
CA ASN A 51 -2.91 8.05 -13.46
C ASN A 51 -3.30 7.52 -12.09
N SER A 52 -3.20 8.36 -11.07
CA SER A 52 -3.41 7.91 -9.68
C SER A 52 -4.88 7.68 -9.37
N VAL A 53 -5.13 6.67 -8.55
CA VAL A 53 -6.42 6.38 -7.94
C VAL A 53 -6.21 6.23 -6.45
N SER A 54 -7.20 6.59 -5.66
CA SER A 54 -7.06 6.65 -4.21
C SER A 54 -8.23 5.99 -3.51
N MET A 55 -7.96 5.49 -2.31
CA MET A 55 -9.00 4.92 -1.47
C MET A 55 -8.71 5.29 -0.01
N THR A 56 -9.78 5.50 0.74
CA THR A 56 -9.72 5.91 2.14
C THR A 56 -9.69 4.69 3.06
N LEU A 57 -8.86 4.78 4.10
CA LEU A 57 -8.75 3.72 5.11
C LEU A 57 -9.04 4.32 6.48
N PRO A 58 -10.13 3.91 7.14
CA PRO A 58 -10.38 4.33 8.52
C PRO A 58 -9.28 3.88 9.47
N ALA A 59 -9.17 4.54 10.62
CA ALA A 59 -8.16 4.22 11.62
C ALA A 59 -8.24 2.74 12.04
N GLY A 60 -7.09 2.09 12.14
CA GLY A 60 -6.99 0.72 12.60
C GLY A 60 -7.41 -0.35 11.60
N THR A 61 -7.77 0.04 10.37
CA THR A 61 -8.20 -0.95 9.37
C THR A 61 -7.04 -1.58 8.65
N VAL A 62 -7.28 -2.81 8.18
CA VAL A 62 -6.35 -3.57 7.34
C VAL A 62 -7.03 -3.82 6.01
N GLU A 63 -6.30 -3.63 4.93
CA GLU A 63 -6.81 -3.85 3.58
C GLU A 63 -5.79 -4.63 2.77
N PHE A 64 -6.28 -5.55 1.94
CA PHE A 64 -5.43 -6.26 0.97
C PHE A 64 -5.71 -5.65 -0.40
N LEU A 65 -4.69 -5.04 -0.98
CA LEU A 65 -4.81 -4.33 -2.23
C LEU A 65 -4.06 -5.06 -3.33
N GLU A 66 -4.75 -5.33 -4.43
CA GLU A 66 -4.11 -5.85 -5.63
C GLU A 66 -3.71 -4.69 -6.54
N LYS A 67 -2.51 -4.74 -7.07
CA LYS A 67 -2.03 -3.72 -8.01
C LYS A 67 -1.13 -4.38 -9.04
N ALA A 68 -0.91 -3.72 -10.18
CA ALA A 68 0.09 -4.17 -11.14
C ALA A 68 1.47 -4.12 -10.46
N HIS A 69 2.33 -5.09 -10.75
CA HIS A 69 3.61 -5.22 -10.04
C HIS A 69 4.50 -3.98 -10.17
N ASN A 70 4.38 -3.22 -11.26
CA ASN A 70 5.15 -1.98 -11.46
C ASN A 70 4.45 -0.74 -10.90
N SER A 71 3.20 -0.84 -10.48
CA SER A 71 2.49 0.28 -9.91
C SER A 71 3.09 0.68 -8.57
N VAL A 72 3.05 1.96 -8.27
CA VAL A 72 3.64 2.52 -7.04
C VAL A 72 2.53 3.02 -6.12
N ILE A 73 2.78 2.98 -4.82
CA ILE A 73 1.81 3.40 -3.81
C ILE A 73 2.44 4.38 -2.83
N PHE A 74 1.61 5.24 -2.28
CA PHE A 74 2.03 6.17 -1.23
C PHE A 74 0.84 6.54 -0.36
N ALA A 75 1.13 7.13 0.80
CA ALA A 75 0.13 7.50 1.80
C ALA A 75 -0.17 9.01 1.74
N SER A 76 -1.25 9.42 2.39
CA SER A 76 -1.65 10.83 2.45
C SER A 76 -0.85 11.64 3.48
N ALA A 77 -0.18 10.98 4.43
CA ALA A 77 0.63 11.62 5.45
C ALA A 77 1.74 10.68 5.90
N ALA A 78 2.75 11.23 6.59
CA ALA A 78 3.86 10.45 7.09
C ALA A 78 3.42 9.55 8.23
N ASN A 79 3.95 8.32 8.27
CA ASN A 79 3.79 7.38 9.38
C ASN A 79 2.35 6.96 9.67
N VAL A 80 1.46 7.02 8.68
CA VAL A 80 0.05 6.62 8.88
C VAL A 80 -0.27 5.25 8.30
N LEU A 81 0.41 4.82 7.25
CA LEU A 81 0.16 3.54 6.61
C LEU A 81 1.43 2.69 6.60
N LYS A 82 1.29 1.43 6.97
CA LYS A 82 2.33 0.43 6.81
C LYS A 82 1.85 -0.64 5.85
N ALA A 83 2.76 -1.16 5.05
CA ALA A 83 2.41 -2.13 4.02
C ALA A 83 3.48 -3.20 3.90
N SER A 84 3.05 -4.40 3.52
CA SER A 84 3.95 -5.52 3.26
C SER A 84 3.53 -6.25 1.99
N LYS A 85 4.53 -6.74 1.26
CA LYS A 85 4.31 -7.59 0.11
C LYS A 85 3.84 -8.95 0.59
N VAL A 86 2.69 -9.40 0.11
CA VAL A 86 2.11 -10.67 0.54
C VAL A 86 1.60 -11.46 -0.66
N GLY A 87 1.33 -12.74 -0.41
CA GLY A 87 0.62 -13.60 -1.34
C GLY A 87 -0.43 -14.37 -0.56
N PHE A 88 -1.25 -15.11 -1.29
CA PHE A 88 -2.25 -15.98 -0.66
C PHE A 88 -1.96 -17.42 -1.01
N THR A 89 -2.14 -18.31 -0.02
CA THR A 89 -2.03 -19.75 -0.23
C THR A 89 -3.38 -20.40 0.09
N ALA A 90 -3.67 -21.47 -0.61
CA ALA A 90 -4.92 -22.20 -0.38
C ALA A 90 -4.78 -23.18 0.79
#